data_5dfdcd8e14aaede76211f88ba59b12dd
#
_entry.id   5dfdcd8e14aaede76211f88ba59b12dd
#
_cell.length_a   1.000
_cell.length_b   1.000
_cell.length_c   1.000
_cell.angle_alpha   90.00
_cell.angle_beta   90.00
_cell.angle_gamma   90.00
#
_symmetry.space_group_name_H-M   'P 1'
#
loop_
_entity.id
_entity.type
_entity.pdbx_description
1 polymer ?
#
loop_
_entity_poly.entity_id
_entity_poly.type
_entity_poly.pdbx_seq_one_letter_code
_entity_poly.pdbx_strand_id
1 'polypeptide(L)'
;MDITELTVHELQEKIKNKELTITEITKAYVDRIKEKEPEVQAFITELTEEGMKQAEKIQAKIDKGEKVGKLAGIPIGIKDIICTKGVKTTCASKMLENFVAPYDATVMNKINEEEIIDLGKLNMDEFAMGGSTEYSYFKKTRNPWDLSRVPGGSSGGSAAAVAANMVPWALGTDTGGSIRQPASFCGVVGLKPTYGLVSRYGVVAFASSLDQVGVFTKDVQDCAELLNVIAGYDEMDTTSVDVGTKDYTKALQKDIKGLKIGIPKEFYGDGTNPEVKTALENAIEEYKKMGAEIEEFSLDIANYALATYYIIACAEASSNLGRYDGIRYTYRSPEAKTLKEIYKKSRSEAFGAEVKRRIILGTYVLSSGYYDAYYKKAQQVRTLVMNEFNKAFEKYDVIVTPVSPTTAFKLGERSTNPMEMYLSDICTVSVNIAGLPGISVPCGVDSQGLPIGMQIIGNKFDEETIIKTAYAYEQATNFREKYKPTFKGGAQ
;
A
#
# COMPACT_ATOMS: atom_id res chain seq x y z
N MET A 1 -10.42 25.80 -11.71
CA MET A 1 -9.86 24.41 -11.80
C MET A 1 -9.12 24.16 -10.49
N ASP A 2 -9.45 23.11 -9.77
CA ASP A 2 -8.71 22.75 -8.56
C ASP A 2 -7.45 21.97 -8.96
N ILE A 3 -6.26 22.55 -8.72
CA ILE A 3 -4.96 21.95 -9.06
C ILE A 3 -4.81 20.60 -8.37
N THR A 4 -5.33 20.46 -7.16
CA THR A 4 -5.18 19.24 -6.36
C THR A 4 -6.02 18.06 -6.88
N GLU A 5 -7.01 18.30 -7.73
CA GLU A 5 -7.78 17.24 -8.39
C GLU A 5 -7.06 16.64 -9.61
N LEU A 6 -6.08 17.34 -10.19
CA LEU A 6 -5.34 16.85 -11.35
C LEU A 6 -4.54 15.57 -11.01
N THR A 7 -4.37 14.72 -12.02
CA THR A 7 -3.45 13.58 -12.00
C THR A 7 -2.02 14.06 -12.21
N VAL A 8 -1.05 13.18 -11.99
CA VAL A 8 0.37 13.54 -12.18
C VAL A 8 0.65 13.86 -13.65
N HIS A 9 0.16 13.03 -14.57
CA HIS A 9 0.37 13.28 -16.00
C HIS A 9 -0.31 14.57 -16.48
N GLU A 10 -1.50 14.93 -15.94
CA GLU A 10 -2.14 16.23 -16.20
C GLU A 10 -1.31 17.40 -15.65
N LEU A 11 -0.75 17.27 -14.43
CA LEU A 11 0.17 18.28 -13.85
C LEU A 11 1.43 18.45 -14.71
N GLN A 12 2.02 17.35 -15.20
CA GLN A 12 3.18 17.39 -16.09
C GLN A 12 2.89 18.16 -17.39
N GLU A 13 1.72 17.92 -18.00
CA GLU A 13 1.32 18.65 -19.20
C GLU A 13 1.18 20.15 -18.91
N LYS A 14 0.57 20.53 -17.77
CA LYS A 14 0.44 21.92 -17.34
C LYS A 14 1.79 22.60 -17.12
N ILE A 15 2.75 21.90 -16.50
CA ILE A 15 4.12 22.40 -16.31
C ILE A 15 4.81 22.59 -17.68
N LYS A 16 4.74 21.58 -18.55
CA LYS A 16 5.34 21.61 -19.89
C LYS A 16 4.81 22.76 -20.74
N ASN A 17 3.50 23.02 -20.65
CA ASN A 17 2.83 24.09 -21.37
C ASN A 17 3.02 25.47 -20.70
N LYS A 18 3.71 25.55 -19.55
CA LYS A 18 3.89 26.76 -18.73
C LYS A 18 2.57 27.37 -18.24
N GLU A 19 1.56 26.52 -18.05
CA GLU A 19 0.26 26.90 -17.51
C GLU A 19 0.27 26.92 -15.97
N LEU A 20 1.14 26.11 -15.35
CA LEU A 20 1.38 26.05 -13.92
C LEU A 20 2.89 25.99 -13.63
N THR A 21 3.29 26.63 -12.54
CA THR A 21 4.63 26.55 -11.98
C THR A 21 4.70 25.46 -10.89
N ILE A 22 5.90 24.95 -10.62
CA ILE A 22 6.14 23.99 -9.53
C ILE A 22 5.73 24.60 -8.18
N THR A 23 5.98 25.88 -7.97
CA THR A 23 5.64 26.59 -6.72
C THR A 23 4.12 26.71 -6.53
N GLU A 24 3.35 26.96 -7.60
CA GLU A 24 1.87 26.99 -7.54
C GLU A 24 1.31 25.62 -7.24
N ILE A 25 1.81 24.56 -7.88
CA ILE A 25 1.39 23.17 -7.65
C ILE A 25 1.67 22.79 -6.20
N THR A 26 2.92 22.95 -5.73
CA THR A 26 3.30 22.58 -4.36
C THR A 26 2.50 23.36 -3.34
N LYS A 27 2.29 24.68 -3.56
CA LYS A 27 1.47 25.51 -2.69
C LYS A 27 0.03 25.01 -2.61
N ALA A 28 -0.58 24.62 -3.72
CA ALA A 28 -1.94 24.09 -3.75
C ALA A 28 -2.08 22.83 -2.85
N TYR A 29 -1.12 21.89 -2.95
CA TYR A 29 -1.11 20.71 -2.09
C TYR A 29 -0.80 21.04 -0.63
N VAL A 30 0.09 21.97 -0.34
CA VAL A 30 0.38 22.44 1.04
C VAL A 30 -0.88 23.07 1.65
N ASP A 31 -1.61 23.91 0.91
CA ASP A 31 -2.86 24.50 1.37
C ASP A 31 -3.93 23.43 1.58
N ARG A 32 -4.01 22.42 0.71
CA ARG A 32 -4.92 21.28 0.84
C ARG A 32 -4.60 20.41 2.05
N ILE A 33 -3.32 20.15 2.35
CA ILE A 33 -2.89 19.46 3.58
C ILE A 33 -3.38 20.26 4.79
N LYS A 34 -3.11 21.55 4.88
CA LYS A 34 -3.56 22.41 5.99
C LYS A 34 -5.07 22.38 6.20
N GLU A 35 -5.84 22.32 5.10
CA GLU A 35 -7.31 22.26 5.14
C GLU A 35 -7.82 20.91 5.66
N LYS A 36 -7.25 19.77 5.16
CA LYS A 36 -7.82 18.44 5.35
C LYS A 36 -7.15 17.59 6.43
N GLU A 37 -5.91 17.88 6.80
CA GLU A 37 -5.20 17.10 7.82
C GLU A 37 -5.92 17.09 9.19
N PRO A 38 -6.54 18.18 9.68
CA PRO A 38 -7.28 18.13 10.93
C PRO A 38 -8.43 17.12 10.95
N GLU A 39 -9.04 16.84 9.80
CA GLU A 39 -10.15 15.90 9.66
C GLU A 39 -9.67 14.49 9.33
N VAL A 40 -8.76 14.33 8.34
CA VAL A 40 -8.32 13.05 7.78
C VAL A 40 -7.24 12.39 8.63
N GLN A 41 -6.33 13.17 9.21
CA GLN A 41 -5.21 12.69 10.03
C GLN A 41 -4.30 11.69 9.31
N ALA A 42 -3.92 12.03 8.07
CA ALA A 42 -3.13 11.17 7.21
C ALA A 42 -1.61 11.25 7.44
N PHE A 43 -1.08 12.36 7.98
CA PHE A 43 0.36 12.58 8.17
C PHE A 43 0.79 12.36 9.62
N ILE A 44 1.94 11.76 9.85
CA ILE A 44 2.65 11.74 11.14
C ILE A 44 3.62 12.93 11.22
N THR A 45 4.35 13.16 10.13
CA THR A 45 5.29 14.28 10.01
C THR A 45 5.02 15.02 8.71
N GLU A 46 4.70 16.30 8.80
CA GLU A 46 4.56 17.16 7.63
C GLU A 46 5.90 17.78 7.27
N LEU A 47 6.24 17.84 5.98
CA LEU A 47 7.43 18.44 5.40
C LEU A 47 7.05 19.58 4.42
N THR A 48 5.94 20.25 4.71
CA THR A 48 5.35 21.25 3.81
C THR A 48 6.24 22.48 3.60
N GLU A 49 6.98 22.91 4.64
CA GLU A 49 7.92 24.03 4.53
C GLU A 49 9.17 23.65 3.71
N GLU A 50 9.70 22.45 3.95
CA GLU A 50 10.83 21.89 3.21
C GLU A 50 10.44 21.66 1.74
N GLY A 51 9.24 21.16 1.49
CA GLY A 51 8.68 20.95 0.16
C GLY A 51 8.56 22.25 -0.62
N MET A 52 8.09 23.35 0.01
CA MET A 52 8.04 24.67 -0.63
C MET A 52 9.43 25.18 -0.99
N LYS A 53 10.42 25.05 -0.10
CA LYS A 53 11.81 25.44 -0.40
C LYS A 53 12.41 24.63 -1.55
N GLN A 54 12.06 23.34 -1.64
CA GLN A 54 12.48 22.47 -2.75
C GLN A 54 11.80 22.89 -4.05
N ALA A 55 10.50 23.21 -4.02
CA ALA A 55 9.74 23.71 -5.17
C ALA A 55 10.35 24.99 -5.75
N GLU A 56 10.71 25.96 -4.91
CA GLU A 56 11.37 27.20 -5.31
C GLU A 56 12.72 26.93 -6.01
N LYS A 57 13.52 25.98 -5.50
CA LYS A 57 14.80 25.61 -6.10
C LYS A 57 14.61 24.94 -7.47
N ILE A 58 13.65 24.04 -7.60
CA ILE A 58 13.37 23.35 -8.87
C ILE A 58 12.83 24.37 -9.89
N GLN A 59 11.91 25.24 -9.48
CA GLN A 59 11.38 26.30 -10.34
C GLN A 59 12.50 27.21 -10.87
N ALA A 60 13.42 27.62 -10.00
CA ALA A 60 14.57 28.44 -10.40
C ALA A 60 15.50 27.75 -11.41
N LYS A 61 15.65 26.42 -11.36
CA LYS A 61 16.37 25.65 -12.39
C LYS A 61 15.63 25.70 -13.73
N ILE A 62 14.31 25.48 -13.72
CA ILE A 62 13.46 25.53 -14.92
C ILE A 62 13.53 26.91 -15.57
N ASP A 63 13.44 27.98 -14.77
CA ASP A 63 13.48 29.37 -15.24
C ASP A 63 14.83 29.73 -15.90
N LYS A 64 15.91 29.09 -15.44
CA LYS A 64 17.25 29.22 -16.07
C LYS A 64 17.45 28.31 -17.29
N GLY A 65 16.48 27.47 -17.63
CA GLY A 65 16.59 26.49 -18.71
C GLY A 65 17.50 25.30 -18.39
N GLU A 66 17.77 25.03 -17.12
CA GLU A 66 18.51 23.85 -16.66
C GLU A 66 17.66 22.58 -16.88
N LYS A 67 18.31 21.46 -17.18
CA LYS A 67 17.62 20.19 -17.32
C LYS A 67 17.17 19.66 -15.96
N VAL A 68 15.90 19.30 -15.83
CA VAL A 68 15.31 18.65 -14.66
C VAL A 68 14.73 17.28 -15.04
N GLY A 69 14.45 16.41 -14.05
CA GLY A 69 13.76 15.13 -14.25
C GLY A 69 12.37 15.31 -14.87
N LYS A 70 11.84 14.26 -15.50
CA LYS A 70 10.48 14.28 -16.08
C LYS A 70 9.40 14.57 -15.03
N LEU A 71 9.61 14.11 -13.81
CA LEU A 71 8.68 14.20 -12.69
C LEU A 71 9.07 15.28 -11.66
N ALA A 72 10.07 16.10 -12.02
CA ALA A 72 10.60 17.13 -11.13
C ALA A 72 9.50 18.08 -10.64
N GLY A 73 9.46 18.28 -9.33
CA GLY A 73 8.52 19.19 -8.68
C GLY A 73 7.12 18.62 -8.43
N ILE A 74 6.85 17.37 -8.80
CA ILE A 74 5.58 16.72 -8.44
C ILE A 74 5.61 16.32 -6.96
N PRO A 75 4.61 16.71 -6.14
CA PRO A 75 4.55 16.32 -4.74
C PRO A 75 4.27 14.83 -4.53
N ILE A 76 4.81 14.24 -3.44
CA ILE A 76 4.54 12.86 -3.04
C ILE A 76 4.37 12.76 -1.52
N GLY A 77 3.66 11.71 -1.05
CA GLY A 77 3.62 11.31 0.35
C GLY A 77 4.30 9.96 0.57
N ILE A 78 5.02 9.80 1.68
CA ILE A 78 5.84 8.62 1.96
C ILE A 78 5.36 7.90 3.22
N LYS A 79 4.98 6.63 3.11
CA LYS A 79 4.60 5.83 4.30
C LYS A 79 5.71 5.84 5.35
N ASP A 80 5.35 5.99 6.62
CA ASP A 80 6.31 6.21 7.73
C ASP A 80 7.12 4.96 8.16
N ILE A 81 7.23 3.99 7.30
CA ILE A 81 8.10 2.81 7.41
C ILE A 81 9.31 2.87 6.47
N ILE A 82 9.30 3.82 5.53
CA ILE A 82 10.35 4.03 4.53
C ILE A 82 11.32 5.08 5.08
N CYS A 83 12.59 4.71 5.28
CA CYS A 83 13.62 5.60 5.78
C CYS A 83 13.85 6.77 4.83
N THR A 84 13.69 7.99 5.35
CA THR A 84 13.98 9.25 4.67
C THR A 84 15.07 9.96 5.47
N LYS A 85 16.24 10.14 4.89
CA LYS A 85 17.43 10.70 5.57
C LYS A 85 17.15 12.05 6.21
N GLY A 86 17.48 12.17 7.51
CA GLY A 86 17.29 13.40 8.27
C GLY A 86 15.84 13.63 8.73
N VAL A 87 14.90 12.75 8.38
CA VAL A 87 13.49 12.82 8.74
C VAL A 87 13.14 11.71 9.74
N LYS A 88 12.21 11.99 10.64
CA LYS A 88 11.67 10.95 11.54
C LYS A 88 11.04 9.82 10.72
N THR A 89 11.36 8.58 11.09
CA THR A 89 10.77 7.37 10.54
C THR A 89 10.34 6.48 11.71
N THR A 90 9.07 6.61 12.11
CA THR A 90 8.59 6.10 13.40
C THR A 90 7.89 4.75 13.30
N CYS A 91 7.50 4.31 12.09
CA CYS A 91 6.64 3.16 11.87
C CYS A 91 5.32 3.23 12.67
N ALA A 92 4.83 4.45 12.91
CA ALA A 92 3.66 4.75 13.75
C ALA A 92 3.76 4.16 15.17
N SER A 93 4.97 4.00 15.73
CA SER A 93 5.24 3.37 17.02
C SER A 93 5.94 4.31 18.00
N LYS A 94 5.57 4.24 19.27
CA LYS A 94 6.33 4.86 20.36
C LYS A 94 7.77 4.34 20.42
N MET A 95 8.01 3.10 19.98
CA MET A 95 9.34 2.49 19.97
C MET A 95 10.36 3.33 19.15
N LEU A 96 9.92 3.95 18.07
CA LEU A 96 10.74 4.76 17.16
C LEU A 96 10.32 6.24 17.10
N GLU A 97 9.53 6.74 18.06
CA GLU A 97 8.98 8.12 18.03
C GLU A 97 10.03 9.23 17.83
N ASN A 98 11.27 8.97 18.24
CA ASN A 98 12.40 9.91 18.14
C ASN A 98 13.48 9.45 17.15
N PHE A 99 13.24 8.39 16.41
CA PHE A 99 14.21 7.88 15.45
C PHE A 99 14.23 8.76 14.19
N VAL A 100 15.37 9.35 13.90
CA VAL A 100 15.67 10.07 12.66
C VAL A 100 16.53 9.18 11.80
N ALA A 101 16.07 8.89 10.58
CA ALA A 101 16.77 7.98 9.68
C ALA A 101 18.12 8.56 9.23
N PRO A 102 19.24 7.82 9.38
CA PRO A 102 20.57 8.30 9.00
C PRO A 102 20.87 8.17 7.50
N TYR A 103 20.02 7.47 6.74
CA TYR A 103 20.18 7.23 5.30
C TYR A 103 18.80 7.12 4.65
N ASP A 104 18.79 7.27 3.33
CA ASP A 104 17.59 7.06 2.51
C ASP A 104 17.39 5.58 2.15
N ALA A 105 16.14 5.14 2.09
CA ALA A 105 15.79 3.91 1.39
C ALA A 105 16.10 4.04 -0.11
N THR A 106 16.39 2.93 -0.78
CA THR A 106 16.66 2.94 -2.23
C THR A 106 15.54 3.63 -3.02
N VAL A 107 14.27 3.38 -2.65
CA VAL A 107 13.15 4.08 -3.30
C VAL A 107 13.19 5.59 -3.10
N MET A 108 13.69 6.08 -1.95
CA MET A 108 13.86 7.52 -1.71
C MET A 108 15.00 8.11 -2.51
N ASN A 109 16.10 7.37 -2.71
CA ASN A 109 17.16 7.81 -3.63
C ASN A 109 16.61 8.04 -5.03
N LYS A 110 15.82 7.09 -5.55
CA LYS A 110 15.18 7.20 -6.87
C LYS A 110 14.18 8.37 -6.95
N ILE A 111 13.37 8.59 -5.91
CA ILE A 111 12.47 9.74 -5.80
C ILE A 111 13.25 11.06 -5.82
N ASN A 112 14.38 11.13 -5.11
CA ASN A 112 15.24 12.30 -5.05
C ASN A 112 15.97 12.56 -6.38
N GLU A 113 16.40 11.51 -7.10
CA GLU A 113 17.02 11.60 -8.43
C GLU A 113 16.07 12.20 -9.48
N GLU A 114 14.76 11.89 -9.39
CA GLU A 114 13.72 12.49 -10.23
C GLU A 114 13.27 13.88 -9.75
N GLU A 115 13.84 14.40 -8.66
CA GLU A 115 13.48 15.68 -8.05
C GLU A 115 11.98 15.78 -7.65
N ILE A 116 11.38 14.66 -7.26
CA ILE A 116 10.01 14.58 -6.73
C ILE A 116 10.02 15.15 -5.29
N ILE A 117 9.00 15.93 -4.92
CA ILE A 117 8.95 16.67 -3.66
C ILE A 117 8.24 15.87 -2.57
N ASP A 118 8.95 15.41 -1.54
CA ASP A 118 8.35 14.76 -0.37
C ASP A 118 7.65 15.81 0.52
N LEU A 119 6.31 15.68 0.67
CA LEU A 119 5.50 16.53 1.55
C LEU A 119 5.30 15.95 2.95
N GLY A 120 5.77 14.74 3.23
CA GLY A 120 5.76 14.20 4.59
C GLY A 120 5.55 12.71 4.71
N LYS A 121 5.61 12.26 5.98
CA LYS A 121 5.51 10.87 6.38
C LYS A 121 4.06 10.53 6.74
N LEU A 122 3.52 9.54 6.03
CA LEU A 122 2.12 9.15 6.10
C LEU A 122 1.86 8.09 7.17
N ASN A 123 0.74 8.25 7.87
CA ASN A 123 0.32 7.39 8.96
C ASN A 123 0.04 5.95 8.50
N MET A 124 0.18 5.03 9.44
CA MET A 124 0.09 3.59 9.18
C MET A 124 -0.28 2.83 10.45
N ASP A 125 -0.66 1.56 10.34
CA ASP A 125 -0.68 0.68 11.50
C ASP A 125 0.73 0.45 12.03
N GLU A 126 0.90 0.35 13.33
CA GLU A 126 2.19 0.19 14.00
C GLU A 126 3.01 -0.96 13.40
N PHE A 127 4.23 -0.68 12.92
CA PHE A 127 5.13 -1.62 12.23
C PHE A 127 4.45 -2.40 11.08
N ALA A 128 3.51 -1.78 10.38
CA ALA A 128 2.70 -2.38 9.31
C ALA A 128 1.82 -3.57 9.77
N MET A 129 1.53 -3.69 11.07
CA MET A 129 0.74 -4.76 11.68
C MET A 129 -0.68 -4.31 11.97
N GLY A 130 -1.56 -4.44 10.98
CA GLY A 130 -2.96 -4.08 11.08
C GLY A 130 -3.62 -3.97 9.71
N GLY A 131 -4.90 -3.68 9.67
CA GLY A 131 -5.72 -3.53 8.46
C GLY A 131 -6.66 -2.32 8.52
N SER A 132 -6.43 -1.35 9.41
CA SER A 132 -7.35 -0.22 9.61
C SER A 132 -6.69 1.12 9.88
N THR A 133 -5.38 1.16 10.13
CA THR A 133 -4.61 2.34 10.56
C THR A 133 -5.06 2.88 11.94
N GLU A 134 -5.76 2.04 12.72
CA GLU A 134 -6.16 2.37 14.09
C GLU A 134 -5.09 2.03 15.13
N TYR A 135 -4.11 1.17 14.76
CA TYR A 135 -3.02 0.76 15.65
C TYR A 135 -1.85 1.75 15.70
N SER A 136 -1.95 2.89 15.01
CA SER A 136 -0.96 3.97 15.14
C SER A 136 -0.89 4.51 16.56
N TYR A 137 0.34 4.69 17.08
CA TYR A 137 0.56 5.33 18.37
C TYR A 137 0.18 6.83 18.37
N PHE A 138 0.28 7.50 17.22
CA PHE A 138 0.12 8.96 17.14
C PHE A 138 -1.34 9.38 16.98
N LYS A 139 -2.04 8.83 16.00
CA LYS A 139 -3.41 9.23 15.66
C LYS A 139 -4.09 8.17 14.77
N LYS A 140 -5.41 8.26 14.63
CA LYS A 140 -6.20 7.37 13.77
C LYS A 140 -6.57 8.10 12.49
N THR A 141 -6.07 7.62 11.36
CA THR A 141 -6.47 8.15 10.04
C THR A 141 -7.92 7.79 9.75
N ARG A 142 -8.63 8.72 9.13
CA ARG A 142 -10.04 8.60 8.77
C ARG A 142 -10.20 8.50 7.26
N ASN A 143 -11.25 7.80 6.85
CA ASN A 143 -11.54 7.62 5.43
C ASN A 143 -12.19 8.89 4.84
N PRO A 144 -11.65 9.49 3.76
CA PRO A 144 -12.23 10.69 3.14
C PRO A 144 -13.64 10.50 2.58
N TRP A 145 -14.08 9.27 2.32
CA TRP A 145 -15.46 9.00 1.89
C TRP A 145 -16.47 9.09 3.03
N ASP A 146 -16.04 8.70 4.23
CA ASP A 146 -16.80 8.81 5.47
C ASP A 146 -15.84 8.87 6.65
N LEU A 147 -15.68 10.02 7.28
CA LEU A 147 -14.75 10.28 8.37
C LEU A 147 -15.03 9.46 9.66
N SER A 148 -16.17 8.79 9.73
CA SER A 148 -16.48 7.84 10.81
C SER A 148 -15.92 6.44 10.54
N ARG A 149 -15.28 6.21 9.39
CA ARG A 149 -14.79 4.90 8.93
C ARG A 149 -13.28 4.85 8.82
N VAL A 150 -12.77 3.61 8.80
CA VAL A 150 -11.35 3.34 8.60
C VAL A 150 -10.93 3.54 7.14
N PRO A 151 -9.72 4.02 6.88
CA PRO A 151 -9.18 4.11 5.51
C PRO A 151 -8.64 2.75 5.00
N GLY A 152 -8.70 1.72 5.86
CA GLY A 152 -7.93 0.50 5.67
C GLY A 152 -6.51 0.60 6.22
N GLY A 153 -5.71 -0.42 5.99
CA GLY A 153 -4.33 -0.50 6.49
C GLY A 153 -3.54 -1.70 5.92
N SER A 154 -2.26 -1.72 6.22
CA SER A 154 -1.55 -0.81 7.13
C SER A 154 -1.15 0.54 6.50
N SER A 155 -1.31 0.77 5.18
CA SER A 155 -0.95 2.03 4.51
C SER A 155 -2.16 2.99 4.39
N GLY A 156 -2.99 3.10 5.44
CA GLY A 156 -4.22 3.89 5.37
C GLY A 156 -3.97 5.39 5.22
N GLY A 157 -2.89 5.93 5.80
CA GLY A 157 -2.48 7.32 5.57
C GLY A 157 -2.16 7.59 4.11
N SER A 158 -1.47 6.67 3.42
CA SER A 158 -1.14 6.80 1.99
C SER A 158 -2.39 6.82 1.12
N ALA A 159 -3.31 5.87 1.33
CA ALA A 159 -4.56 5.81 0.58
C ALA A 159 -5.46 7.03 0.85
N ALA A 160 -5.61 7.42 2.13
CA ALA A 160 -6.43 8.56 2.52
C ALA A 160 -5.87 9.90 2.00
N ALA A 161 -4.55 10.10 2.02
CA ALA A 161 -3.93 11.32 1.52
C ALA A 161 -4.16 11.50 0.00
N VAL A 162 -4.05 10.42 -0.79
CA VAL A 162 -4.35 10.45 -2.23
C VAL A 162 -5.85 10.68 -2.47
N ALA A 163 -6.72 9.96 -1.77
CA ALA A 163 -8.17 10.11 -1.91
C ALA A 163 -8.67 11.51 -1.52
N ALA A 164 -8.04 12.14 -0.52
CA ALA A 164 -8.36 13.50 -0.08
C ALA A 164 -7.72 14.60 -0.94
N ASN A 165 -6.99 14.24 -1.99
CA ASN A 165 -6.18 15.16 -2.81
C ASN A 165 -5.13 15.95 -2.02
N MET A 166 -4.61 15.41 -0.91
CA MET A 166 -3.55 16.01 -0.12
C MET A 166 -2.16 15.79 -0.76
N VAL A 167 -2.05 14.74 -1.55
CA VAL A 167 -0.92 14.45 -2.45
C VAL A 167 -1.46 13.81 -3.74
N PRO A 168 -0.81 13.97 -4.90
CA PRO A 168 -1.28 13.35 -6.15
C PRO A 168 -1.06 11.83 -6.16
N TRP A 169 0.00 11.36 -5.49
CA TRP A 169 0.38 9.97 -5.32
C TRP A 169 1.13 9.73 -4.02
N ALA A 170 1.32 8.46 -3.66
CA ALA A 170 2.04 8.10 -2.43
C ALA A 170 2.74 6.75 -2.54
N LEU A 171 3.80 6.54 -1.73
CA LEU A 171 4.37 5.22 -1.50
C LEU A 171 3.74 4.54 -0.28
N GLY A 172 3.58 3.22 -0.38
CA GLY A 172 3.16 2.36 0.70
C GLY A 172 3.94 1.05 0.74
N THR A 173 3.53 0.14 1.64
CA THR A 173 4.06 -1.23 1.70
C THR A 173 2.92 -2.23 1.83
N ASP A 174 3.10 -3.41 1.25
CA ASP A 174 2.12 -4.48 1.25
C ASP A 174 2.79 -5.79 1.66
N THR A 175 2.38 -6.33 2.79
CA THR A 175 2.85 -7.59 3.34
C THR A 175 1.76 -8.67 3.26
N GLY A 176 0.50 -8.27 3.35
CA GLY A 176 -0.67 -9.14 3.30
C GLY A 176 -1.91 -8.50 2.67
N GLY A 177 -1.75 -7.35 1.97
CA GLY A 177 -2.84 -6.56 1.41
C GLY A 177 -2.74 -5.08 1.73
N SER A 178 -1.69 -4.66 2.44
CA SER A 178 -1.58 -3.31 3.03
C SER A 178 -1.40 -2.15 2.04
N ILE A 179 -1.43 -2.38 0.74
CA ILE A 179 -1.63 -1.39 -0.33
C ILE A 179 -3.01 -1.59 -0.94
N ARG A 180 -3.32 -2.79 -1.37
CA ARG A 180 -4.52 -3.10 -2.14
C ARG A 180 -5.80 -2.86 -1.35
N GLN A 181 -5.85 -3.30 -0.08
CA GLN A 181 -7.02 -3.14 0.78
C GLN A 181 -7.31 -1.66 1.10
N PRO A 182 -6.37 -0.82 1.59
CA PRO A 182 -6.66 0.59 1.81
C PRO A 182 -6.94 1.35 0.49
N ALA A 183 -6.35 0.97 -0.64
CA ALA A 183 -6.71 1.51 -1.95
C ALA A 183 -8.18 1.24 -2.29
N SER A 184 -8.67 0.02 -2.05
CA SER A 184 -10.08 -0.35 -2.21
C SER A 184 -11.00 0.48 -1.31
N PHE A 185 -10.66 0.62 -0.02
CA PHE A 185 -11.50 1.36 0.94
C PHE A 185 -11.53 2.87 0.70
N CYS A 186 -10.48 3.42 0.10
CA CYS A 186 -10.38 4.85 -0.21
C CYS A 186 -10.70 5.18 -1.69
N GLY A 187 -11.02 4.20 -2.53
CA GLY A 187 -11.42 4.42 -3.92
C GLY A 187 -10.30 4.98 -4.80
N VAL A 188 -9.07 4.53 -4.57
CA VAL A 188 -7.88 4.91 -5.34
C VAL A 188 -7.22 3.67 -5.97
N VAL A 189 -6.30 3.87 -6.90
CA VAL A 189 -5.49 2.79 -7.46
C VAL A 189 -4.35 2.45 -6.49
N GLY A 190 -4.15 1.14 -6.24
CA GLY A 190 -3.04 0.68 -5.41
C GLY A 190 -2.37 -0.55 -5.99
N LEU A 191 -1.08 -0.47 -6.30
CA LEU A 191 -0.32 -1.57 -6.90
C LEU A 191 0.75 -2.08 -5.95
N LYS A 192 0.68 -3.38 -5.66
CA LYS A 192 1.75 -4.18 -5.05
C LYS A 192 2.49 -4.90 -6.17
N PRO A 193 3.75 -4.55 -6.47
CA PRO A 193 4.52 -5.26 -7.49
C PRO A 193 4.92 -6.67 -7.03
N THR A 194 5.47 -7.44 -7.94
CA THR A 194 6.10 -8.75 -7.64
C THR A 194 7.14 -8.59 -6.55
N TYR A 195 7.18 -9.56 -5.63
CA TYR A 195 8.21 -9.61 -4.59
C TYR A 195 9.62 -9.61 -5.21
N GLY A 196 10.43 -8.62 -4.80
CA GLY A 196 11.79 -8.43 -5.32
C GLY A 196 11.91 -7.51 -6.55
N LEU A 197 10.80 -6.98 -7.11
CA LEU A 197 10.87 -6.01 -8.21
C LEU A 197 11.31 -4.62 -7.73
N VAL A 198 10.89 -4.22 -6.54
CA VAL A 198 11.26 -2.95 -5.89
C VAL A 198 12.08 -3.26 -4.65
N SER A 199 13.23 -2.61 -4.51
CA SER A 199 14.13 -2.78 -3.37
C SER A 199 13.44 -2.45 -2.04
N ARG A 200 13.76 -3.23 -1.02
CA ARG A 200 13.36 -3.03 0.37
C ARG A 200 14.49 -2.47 1.24
N TYR A 201 15.65 -2.16 0.65
CA TYR A 201 16.72 -1.51 1.40
C TYR A 201 16.25 -0.17 1.98
N GLY A 202 16.44 -0.01 3.30
CA GLY A 202 15.95 1.16 4.04
C GLY A 202 14.46 1.15 4.37
N VAL A 203 13.75 0.04 4.13
CA VAL A 203 12.38 -0.18 4.62
C VAL A 203 12.43 -0.98 5.91
N VAL A 204 11.78 -0.50 6.96
CA VAL A 204 11.74 -1.21 8.25
C VAL A 204 10.94 -2.50 8.10
N ALA A 205 11.57 -3.63 8.43
CA ALA A 205 11.00 -4.95 8.15
C ALA A 205 9.88 -5.32 9.13
N PHE A 206 8.73 -5.73 8.58
CA PHE A 206 7.70 -6.50 9.27
C PHE A 206 7.93 -8.00 9.04
N ALA A 207 7.71 -8.49 7.83
CA ALA A 207 7.89 -9.89 7.45
C ALA A 207 8.75 -9.97 6.18
N SER A 208 10.03 -10.26 6.36
CA SER A 208 11.08 -10.10 5.32
C SER A 208 10.82 -10.90 4.05
N SER A 209 10.09 -12.02 4.12
CA SER A 209 9.76 -12.84 2.95
C SER A 209 8.46 -12.44 2.24
N LEU A 210 7.80 -11.36 2.70
CA LEU A 210 6.49 -10.93 2.22
C LEU A 210 6.42 -9.42 1.93
N ASP A 211 7.17 -8.59 2.65
CA ASP A 211 7.14 -7.13 2.52
C ASP A 211 7.49 -6.67 1.11
N GLN A 212 6.72 -5.74 0.57
CA GLN A 212 6.96 -5.14 -0.73
C GLN A 212 6.55 -3.66 -0.73
N VAL A 213 7.38 -2.78 -1.27
CA VAL A 213 7.02 -1.38 -1.54
C VAL A 213 6.17 -1.31 -2.82
N GLY A 214 5.19 -0.42 -2.83
CA GLY A 214 4.38 -0.13 -4.00
C GLY A 214 3.69 1.22 -3.89
N VAL A 215 2.73 1.45 -4.75
CA VAL A 215 2.24 2.79 -5.08
C VAL A 215 0.74 2.96 -4.82
N PHE A 216 0.35 4.20 -4.50
CA PHE A 216 -1.03 4.69 -4.51
C PHE A 216 -1.15 5.87 -5.45
N THR A 217 -2.12 5.87 -6.33
CA THR A 217 -2.33 6.91 -7.33
C THR A 217 -3.83 7.15 -7.58
N LYS A 218 -4.14 8.24 -8.26
CA LYS A 218 -5.52 8.57 -8.63
C LYS A 218 -6.01 7.73 -9.80
N ASP A 219 -5.12 7.31 -10.69
CA ASP A 219 -5.41 6.51 -11.87
C ASP A 219 -4.28 5.53 -12.21
N VAL A 220 -4.53 4.69 -13.19
CA VAL A 220 -3.60 3.63 -13.62
C VAL A 220 -2.41 4.18 -14.40
N GLN A 221 -2.56 5.31 -15.09
CA GLN A 221 -1.44 5.94 -15.81
C GLN A 221 -0.37 6.42 -14.84
N ASP A 222 -0.76 7.18 -13.81
CA ASP A 222 0.16 7.64 -12.76
C ASP A 222 0.80 6.45 -12.01
N CYS A 223 0.05 5.34 -11.86
CA CYS A 223 0.56 4.11 -11.26
C CYS A 223 1.73 3.52 -12.09
N ALA A 224 1.59 3.46 -13.40
CA ALA A 224 2.65 3.00 -14.29
C ALA A 224 3.88 3.93 -14.26
N GLU A 225 3.66 5.25 -14.21
CA GLU A 225 4.73 6.24 -14.13
C GLU A 225 5.51 6.15 -12.82
N LEU A 226 4.83 6.05 -11.68
CA LEU A 226 5.51 5.93 -10.38
C LEU A 226 6.22 4.57 -10.22
N LEU A 227 5.64 3.50 -10.78
CA LEU A 227 6.32 2.20 -10.81
C LEU A 227 7.62 2.24 -11.63
N ASN A 228 7.66 2.97 -12.75
CA ASN A 228 8.89 3.18 -13.52
C ASN A 228 10.00 3.83 -12.67
N VAL A 229 9.65 4.73 -11.76
CA VAL A 229 10.63 5.38 -10.88
C VAL A 229 11.20 4.39 -9.88
N ILE A 230 10.34 3.64 -9.17
CA ILE A 230 10.77 2.87 -8.01
C ILE A 230 11.24 1.45 -8.33
N ALA A 231 10.84 0.86 -9.46
CA ALA A 231 11.25 -0.49 -9.87
C ALA A 231 12.73 -0.57 -10.28
N GLY A 232 13.28 -1.78 -10.19
CA GLY A 232 14.63 -2.12 -10.67
C GLY A 232 15.51 -2.77 -9.63
N TYR A 233 16.56 -3.40 -10.11
CA TYR A 233 17.54 -4.16 -9.32
C TYR A 233 18.30 -3.25 -8.35
N ASP A 234 18.58 -3.80 -7.18
CA ASP A 234 19.38 -3.16 -6.13
C ASP A 234 20.26 -4.22 -5.43
N GLU A 235 21.57 -4.08 -5.54
CA GLU A 235 22.54 -4.97 -4.88
C GLU A 235 22.49 -4.89 -3.34
N MET A 236 21.93 -3.82 -2.79
CA MET A 236 21.76 -3.63 -1.33
C MET A 236 20.62 -4.46 -0.76
N ASP A 237 19.72 -4.98 -1.59
CA ASP A 237 18.64 -5.91 -1.20
C ASP A 237 18.86 -7.27 -1.85
N THR A 238 19.30 -8.25 -1.06
CA THR A 238 19.57 -9.62 -1.53
C THR A 238 18.35 -10.34 -2.12
N THR A 239 17.15 -9.81 -1.94
CA THR A 239 15.91 -10.33 -2.53
C THR A 239 15.50 -9.61 -3.81
N SER A 240 16.19 -8.54 -4.18
CA SER A 240 15.98 -7.83 -5.44
C SER A 240 16.32 -8.71 -6.62
N VAL A 241 15.46 -8.67 -7.65
CA VAL A 241 15.60 -9.50 -8.86
C VAL A 241 15.86 -8.60 -10.05
N ASP A 242 16.91 -8.90 -10.82
CA ASP A 242 17.20 -8.21 -12.06
C ASP A 242 16.30 -8.76 -13.20
N VAL A 243 15.30 -7.99 -13.58
CA VAL A 243 14.41 -8.28 -14.70
C VAL A 243 14.63 -7.33 -15.88
N GLY A 244 15.75 -6.59 -15.85
CA GLY A 244 16.03 -5.51 -16.81
C GLY A 244 15.18 -4.27 -16.56
N THR A 245 15.44 -3.24 -17.37
CA THR A 245 14.66 -1.99 -17.32
C THR A 245 13.40 -2.12 -18.17
N LYS A 246 12.25 -1.94 -17.54
CA LYS A 246 10.93 -1.91 -18.22
C LYS A 246 10.37 -0.50 -18.20
N ASP A 247 9.54 -0.22 -19.20
CA ASP A 247 8.72 0.99 -19.26
C ASP A 247 7.23 0.59 -19.20
N TYR A 248 6.69 0.64 -17.99
CA TYR A 248 5.31 0.21 -17.70
C TYR A 248 4.25 1.09 -18.36
N THR A 249 4.60 2.33 -18.78
CA THR A 249 3.67 3.19 -19.53
C THR A 249 3.32 2.64 -20.91
N LYS A 250 4.15 1.76 -21.48
CA LYS A 250 3.84 1.05 -22.74
C LYS A 250 2.67 0.09 -22.61
N ALA A 251 2.34 -0.33 -21.39
CA ALA A 251 1.19 -1.17 -21.11
C ALA A 251 -0.15 -0.41 -21.09
N LEU A 252 -0.16 0.91 -21.18
CA LEU A 252 -1.36 1.75 -21.19
C LEU A 252 -2.13 1.63 -22.51
N GLN A 253 -2.72 0.46 -22.73
CA GLN A 253 -3.45 0.09 -23.93
C GLN A 253 -4.88 -0.32 -23.58
N LYS A 254 -5.85 0.11 -24.40
CA LYS A 254 -7.29 -0.16 -24.18
C LYS A 254 -7.74 -1.50 -24.75
N ASP A 255 -7.00 -2.05 -25.72
CA ASP A 255 -7.38 -3.31 -26.36
C ASP A 255 -6.93 -4.51 -25.55
N ILE A 256 -7.94 -5.23 -25.03
CA ILE A 256 -7.79 -6.48 -24.26
C ILE A 256 -8.56 -7.64 -24.87
N LYS A 257 -8.91 -7.55 -26.16
CA LYS A 257 -9.62 -8.61 -26.86
C LYS A 257 -8.81 -9.92 -26.81
N GLY A 258 -9.48 -10.99 -26.39
CA GLY A 258 -8.88 -12.32 -26.23
C GLY A 258 -8.04 -12.51 -24.96
N LEU A 259 -7.95 -11.49 -24.07
CA LEU A 259 -7.31 -11.63 -22.76
C LEU A 259 -8.09 -12.66 -21.92
N LYS A 260 -7.40 -13.65 -21.37
CA LYS A 260 -7.97 -14.71 -20.56
C LYS A 260 -7.98 -14.35 -19.10
N ILE A 261 -9.17 -14.20 -18.51
CA ILE A 261 -9.38 -13.83 -17.12
C ILE A 261 -9.94 -15.00 -16.33
N GLY A 262 -9.20 -15.46 -15.33
CA GLY A 262 -9.65 -16.49 -14.40
C GLY A 262 -10.40 -15.90 -13.20
N ILE A 263 -11.53 -16.49 -12.82
CA ILE A 263 -12.34 -16.09 -11.66
C ILE A 263 -12.36 -17.25 -10.65
N PRO A 264 -11.59 -17.18 -9.55
CA PRO A 264 -11.57 -18.24 -8.54
C PRO A 264 -12.82 -18.18 -7.66
N LYS A 265 -13.61 -19.25 -7.62
CA LYS A 265 -14.92 -19.35 -6.95
C LYS A 265 -14.84 -19.08 -5.45
N GLU A 266 -13.74 -19.45 -4.80
CA GLU A 266 -13.54 -19.38 -3.36
C GLU A 266 -13.57 -17.94 -2.82
N PHE A 267 -13.24 -16.94 -3.64
CA PHE A 267 -13.26 -15.54 -3.25
C PHE A 267 -14.65 -14.87 -3.35
N TYR A 268 -15.62 -15.58 -3.93
CA TYR A 268 -17.00 -15.10 -4.10
C TYR A 268 -18.00 -15.85 -3.17
N GLY A 269 -17.50 -16.52 -2.12
CA GLY A 269 -18.27 -17.33 -1.19
C GLY A 269 -19.20 -16.51 -0.25
N ASP A 270 -19.85 -17.23 0.71
CA ASP A 270 -20.88 -16.67 1.60
C ASP A 270 -20.40 -15.55 2.54
N GLY A 271 -19.09 -15.43 2.77
CA GLY A 271 -18.50 -14.36 3.59
C GLY A 271 -18.36 -13.00 2.89
N THR A 272 -18.63 -12.92 1.58
CA THR A 272 -18.49 -11.68 0.81
C THR A 272 -19.83 -10.93 0.76
N ASN A 273 -19.79 -9.62 1.06
CA ASN A 273 -20.98 -8.75 1.01
C ASN A 273 -21.64 -8.83 -0.38
N PRO A 274 -22.97 -8.96 -0.48
CA PRO A 274 -23.70 -9.03 -1.75
C PRO A 274 -23.44 -7.84 -2.68
N GLU A 275 -23.30 -6.62 -2.15
CA GLU A 275 -23.00 -5.42 -2.95
C GLU A 275 -21.59 -5.47 -3.56
N VAL A 276 -20.61 -6.04 -2.81
CA VAL A 276 -19.27 -6.30 -3.34
C VAL A 276 -19.34 -7.34 -4.48
N LYS A 277 -20.08 -8.43 -4.32
CA LYS A 277 -20.29 -9.43 -5.40
C LYS A 277 -20.89 -8.78 -6.64
N THR A 278 -21.96 -8.02 -6.49
CA THR A 278 -22.64 -7.35 -7.61
C THR A 278 -21.72 -6.37 -8.33
N ALA A 279 -20.90 -5.61 -7.61
CA ALA A 279 -19.93 -4.70 -8.22
C ALA A 279 -18.87 -5.45 -9.05
N LEU A 280 -18.39 -6.59 -8.53
CA LEU A 280 -17.44 -7.45 -9.26
C LEU A 280 -18.08 -8.11 -10.48
N GLU A 281 -19.31 -8.61 -10.37
CA GLU A 281 -20.07 -9.18 -11.50
C GLU A 281 -20.23 -8.14 -12.61
N ASN A 282 -20.57 -6.90 -12.27
CA ASN A 282 -20.66 -5.81 -13.24
C ASN A 282 -19.29 -5.51 -13.89
N ALA A 283 -18.20 -5.55 -13.13
CA ALA A 283 -16.86 -5.37 -13.67
C ALA A 283 -16.45 -6.51 -14.62
N ILE A 284 -16.82 -7.75 -14.30
CA ILE A 284 -16.59 -8.92 -15.15
C ILE A 284 -17.39 -8.80 -16.45
N GLU A 285 -18.64 -8.35 -16.40
CA GLU A 285 -19.44 -8.09 -17.59
C GLU A 285 -18.84 -6.99 -18.48
N GLU A 286 -18.22 -5.95 -17.87
CA GLU A 286 -17.52 -4.94 -18.66
C GLU A 286 -16.30 -5.52 -19.38
N TYR A 287 -15.52 -6.39 -18.75
CA TYR A 287 -14.43 -7.12 -19.41
C TYR A 287 -14.92 -7.98 -20.58
N LYS A 288 -16.06 -8.67 -20.43
CA LYS A 288 -16.67 -9.44 -21.53
C LYS A 288 -17.04 -8.55 -22.72
N LYS A 289 -17.62 -7.36 -22.46
CA LYS A 289 -17.95 -6.39 -23.54
C LYS A 289 -16.70 -5.90 -24.27
N MET A 290 -15.58 -5.79 -23.58
CA MET A 290 -14.29 -5.44 -24.18
C MET A 290 -13.62 -6.62 -24.90
N GLY A 291 -14.24 -7.79 -24.91
CA GLY A 291 -13.80 -8.99 -25.65
C GLY A 291 -12.82 -9.88 -24.91
N ALA A 292 -12.70 -9.74 -23.59
CA ALA A 292 -11.94 -10.68 -22.77
C ALA A 292 -12.68 -12.03 -22.63
N GLU A 293 -11.90 -13.10 -22.51
CA GLU A 293 -12.40 -14.47 -22.28
C GLU A 293 -12.44 -14.75 -20.77
N ILE A 294 -13.62 -14.97 -20.23
CA ILE A 294 -13.82 -15.17 -18.78
C ILE A 294 -14.09 -16.63 -18.47
N GLU A 295 -13.38 -17.18 -17.50
CA GLU A 295 -13.63 -18.55 -17.03
C GLU A 295 -13.55 -18.63 -15.50
N GLU A 296 -14.54 -19.31 -14.90
CA GLU A 296 -14.52 -19.66 -13.48
C GLU A 296 -13.68 -20.92 -13.25
N PHE A 297 -12.88 -20.92 -12.19
CA PHE A 297 -12.07 -22.07 -11.78
C PHE A 297 -12.00 -22.19 -10.26
N SER A 298 -11.44 -23.29 -9.75
CA SER A 298 -11.22 -23.51 -8.32
C SER A 298 -9.77 -23.24 -7.95
N LEU A 299 -9.57 -22.54 -6.82
CA LEU A 299 -8.28 -22.24 -6.18
C LEU A 299 -8.36 -22.66 -4.70
N ASP A 300 -8.72 -23.92 -4.42
CA ASP A 300 -9.04 -24.43 -3.09
C ASP A 300 -7.97 -24.15 -2.03
N ILE A 301 -6.70 -24.15 -2.44
CA ILE A 301 -5.57 -23.88 -1.55
C ILE A 301 -5.61 -22.47 -0.94
N ALA A 302 -6.32 -21.53 -1.55
CA ALA A 302 -6.49 -20.18 -1.03
C ALA A 302 -7.14 -20.16 0.37
N ASN A 303 -7.97 -21.15 0.70
CA ASN A 303 -8.60 -21.30 2.02
C ASN A 303 -7.56 -21.45 3.16
N TYR A 304 -6.37 -21.95 2.85
CA TYR A 304 -5.28 -22.10 3.85
C TYR A 304 -4.33 -20.91 3.89
N ALA A 305 -4.44 -19.96 2.96
CA ALA A 305 -3.51 -18.86 2.82
C ALA A 305 -3.52 -17.94 4.04
N LEU A 306 -4.68 -17.67 4.63
CA LEU A 306 -4.81 -16.78 5.78
C LEU A 306 -4.03 -17.30 6.99
N ALA A 307 -4.24 -18.56 7.37
CA ALA A 307 -3.51 -19.18 8.48
C ALA A 307 -2.00 -19.26 8.19
N THR A 308 -1.64 -19.64 6.96
CA THR A 308 -0.23 -19.69 6.51
C THR A 308 0.43 -18.33 6.62
N TYR A 309 -0.23 -17.27 6.18
CA TYR A 309 0.26 -15.90 6.27
C TYR A 309 0.53 -15.49 7.71
N TYR A 310 -0.43 -15.66 8.62
CA TYR A 310 -0.26 -15.22 10.02
C TYR A 310 0.83 -16.00 10.75
N ILE A 311 1.00 -17.29 10.47
CA ILE A 311 2.09 -18.09 11.03
C ILE A 311 3.45 -17.55 10.56
N ILE A 312 3.64 -17.38 9.26
CA ILE A 312 4.91 -16.91 8.67
C ILE A 312 5.18 -15.46 9.10
N ALA A 313 4.22 -14.57 8.93
CA ALA A 313 4.37 -13.16 9.23
C ALA A 313 4.66 -12.90 10.72
N CYS A 314 3.98 -13.58 11.64
CA CYS A 314 4.26 -13.47 13.07
C CYS A 314 5.64 -14.05 13.44
N ALA A 315 6.04 -15.16 12.85
CA ALA A 315 7.36 -15.76 13.06
C ALA A 315 8.48 -14.78 12.65
N GLU A 316 8.39 -14.22 11.44
CA GLU A 316 9.36 -13.24 10.93
C GLU A 316 9.33 -11.93 11.73
N ALA A 317 8.14 -11.43 12.10
CA ALA A 317 7.99 -10.25 12.96
C ALA A 317 8.70 -10.42 14.30
N SER A 318 8.53 -11.57 14.97
CA SER A 318 9.18 -11.84 16.27
C SER A 318 10.70 -11.77 16.17
N SER A 319 11.27 -12.24 15.07
CA SER A 319 12.70 -12.16 14.76
C SER A 319 13.13 -10.73 14.41
N ASN A 320 12.43 -10.08 13.47
CA ASN A 320 12.76 -8.74 12.98
C ASN A 320 12.67 -7.68 14.09
N LEU A 321 11.63 -7.74 14.93
CA LEU A 321 11.45 -6.76 16.00
C LEU A 321 12.29 -7.07 17.26
N GLY A 322 13.07 -8.14 17.25
CA GLY A 322 14.05 -8.45 18.29
C GLY A 322 15.16 -7.39 18.43
N ARG A 323 15.42 -6.61 17.36
CA ARG A 323 16.40 -5.52 17.35
C ARG A 323 16.00 -4.29 18.17
N TYR A 324 14.73 -4.12 18.49
CA TYR A 324 14.22 -2.98 19.29
C TYR A 324 14.26 -3.32 20.76
N ASP A 325 15.37 -3.01 21.40
CA ASP A 325 15.78 -3.52 22.71
C ASP A 325 15.85 -2.45 23.82
N GLY A 326 15.65 -1.17 23.48
CA GLY A 326 15.79 -0.06 24.42
C GLY A 326 17.23 0.35 24.71
N ILE A 327 18.22 -0.16 23.93
CA ILE A 327 19.64 0.11 24.17
C ILE A 327 20.25 0.97 23.07
N ARG A 328 20.04 0.62 21.81
CA ARG A 328 20.75 1.20 20.65
C ARG A 328 20.19 2.56 20.26
N TYR A 329 18.99 2.60 19.68
CA TYR A 329 18.40 3.78 19.05
C TYR A 329 16.89 3.89 19.27
N THR A 330 16.34 3.04 20.13
CA THR A 330 14.90 2.93 20.37
C THR A 330 14.49 3.57 21.69
N TYR A 331 13.17 3.68 21.91
CA TYR A 331 12.64 4.06 23.21
C TYR A 331 13.27 3.23 24.35
N ARG A 332 13.71 3.92 25.41
CA ARG A 332 14.16 3.30 26.66
C ARG A 332 13.27 3.76 27.79
N SER A 333 12.74 2.79 28.56
CA SER A 333 11.95 3.11 29.75
C SER A 333 12.81 3.88 30.78
N PRO A 334 12.36 5.05 31.24
CA PRO A 334 13.02 5.78 32.31
C PRO A 334 12.98 5.05 33.67
N GLU A 335 12.06 4.14 33.82
CA GLU A 335 11.86 3.36 35.04
C GLU A 335 12.75 2.12 35.12
N ALA A 336 13.53 1.82 34.11
CA ALA A 336 14.41 0.65 34.07
C ALA A 336 15.72 0.91 34.80
N LYS A 337 16.03 0.06 35.79
CA LYS A 337 17.23 0.14 36.63
C LYS A 337 18.28 -0.93 36.31
N THR A 338 17.87 -2.03 35.69
CA THR A 338 18.71 -3.17 35.32
C THR A 338 18.62 -3.47 33.84
N LEU A 339 19.60 -4.18 33.29
CA LEU A 339 19.58 -4.61 31.88
C LEU A 339 18.30 -5.40 31.55
N LYS A 340 17.90 -6.32 32.43
CA LYS A 340 16.67 -7.09 32.26
C LYS A 340 15.42 -6.20 32.24
N GLU A 341 15.40 -5.16 33.08
CA GLU A 341 14.29 -4.19 33.08
C GLU A 341 14.29 -3.31 31.85
N ILE A 342 15.46 -2.92 31.31
CA ILE A 342 15.54 -2.17 30.05
C ILE A 342 14.82 -2.96 28.94
N TYR A 343 15.17 -4.21 28.73
CA TYR A 343 14.50 -5.05 27.74
C TYR A 343 12.99 -5.18 27.99
N LYS A 344 12.60 -5.54 29.20
CA LYS A 344 11.20 -5.83 29.53
C LYS A 344 10.33 -4.58 29.46
N LYS A 345 10.72 -3.52 30.20
CA LYS A 345 9.91 -2.30 30.30
C LYS A 345 9.85 -1.54 29.00
N SER A 346 10.99 -1.34 28.30
CA SER A 346 11.00 -0.61 27.04
C SER A 346 10.08 -1.28 26.00
N ARG A 347 10.15 -2.59 25.84
CA ARG A 347 9.32 -3.32 24.90
C ARG A 347 7.84 -3.36 25.31
N SER A 348 7.55 -3.50 26.59
CA SER A 348 6.15 -3.55 27.09
C SER A 348 5.46 -2.18 27.03
N GLU A 349 6.20 -1.08 27.22
CA GLU A 349 5.67 0.29 27.20
C GLU A 349 5.56 0.88 25.79
N ALA A 350 6.47 0.49 24.87
CA ALA A 350 6.60 1.14 23.59
C ALA A 350 5.95 0.38 22.42
N PHE A 351 5.77 -0.93 22.52
CA PHE A 351 4.97 -1.67 21.54
C PHE A 351 3.48 -1.67 21.88
N GLY A 352 2.65 -1.44 20.88
CA GLY A 352 1.20 -1.56 20.98
C GLY A 352 0.72 -3.00 21.16
N ALA A 353 -0.56 -3.16 21.45
CA ALA A 353 -1.16 -4.46 21.78
C ALA A 353 -1.06 -5.47 20.63
N GLU A 354 -1.32 -5.04 19.38
CA GLU A 354 -1.28 -5.93 18.21
C GLU A 354 0.14 -6.39 17.91
N VAL A 355 1.12 -5.50 17.96
CA VAL A 355 2.54 -5.84 17.75
C VAL A 355 3.01 -6.84 18.82
N LYS A 356 2.67 -6.62 20.08
CA LYS A 356 2.98 -7.57 21.17
C LYS A 356 2.36 -8.93 20.93
N ARG A 357 1.09 -8.99 20.49
CA ARG A 357 0.38 -10.24 20.16
C ARG A 357 1.14 -11.01 19.07
N ARG A 358 1.49 -10.36 17.97
CA ARG A 358 2.22 -11.01 16.86
C ARG A 358 3.62 -11.46 17.25
N ILE A 359 4.34 -10.69 18.08
CA ILE A 359 5.65 -11.11 18.60
C ILE A 359 5.51 -12.37 19.46
N ILE A 360 4.49 -12.44 20.35
CA ILE A 360 4.25 -13.61 21.20
C ILE A 360 3.89 -14.83 20.35
N LEU A 361 2.96 -14.69 19.41
CA LEU A 361 2.59 -15.76 18.48
C LEU A 361 3.80 -16.25 17.67
N GLY A 362 4.60 -15.33 17.13
CA GLY A 362 5.80 -15.67 16.37
C GLY A 362 6.84 -16.40 17.21
N THR A 363 7.07 -15.95 18.42
CA THR A 363 7.96 -16.62 19.37
C THR A 363 7.47 -18.04 19.69
N TYR A 364 6.16 -18.22 19.85
CA TYR A 364 5.56 -19.52 20.11
C TYR A 364 5.76 -20.48 18.93
N VAL A 365 5.44 -20.06 17.70
CA VAL A 365 5.56 -20.94 16.52
C VAL A 365 7.00 -21.26 16.14
N LEU A 366 7.97 -20.46 16.59
CA LEU A 366 9.41 -20.73 16.41
C LEU A 366 10.04 -21.51 17.57
N SER A 367 9.31 -21.75 18.66
CA SER A 367 9.87 -22.44 19.81
C SER A 367 10.06 -23.95 19.58
N SER A 368 10.96 -24.54 20.38
CA SER A 368 11.26 -25.97 20.31
C SER A 368 9.98 -26.80 20.49
N GLY A 369 9.79 -27.80 19.63
CA GLY A 369 8.60 -28.67 19.60
C GLY A 369 7.42 -28.11 18.76
N TYR A 370 7.40 -26.82 18.45
CA TYR A 370 6.32 -26.21 17.65
C TYR A 370 6.79 -25.77 16.25
N TYR A 371 8.09 -25.58 16.05
CA TYR A 371 8.68 -25.18 14.76
C TYR A 371 8.26 -26.08 13.60
N ASP A 372 8.40 -27.40 13.75
CA ASP A 372 8.04 -28.36 12.69
C ASP A 372 6.52 -28.44 12.49
N ALA A 373 5.75 -28.33 13.57
CA ALA A 373 4.28 -28.43 13.51
C ALA A 373 3.61 -27.20 12.89
N TYR A 374 4.18 -26.01 13.07
CA TYR A 374 3.59 -24.75 12.60
C TYR A 374 4.40 -24.08 11.51
N TYR A 375 5.63 -23.60 11.80
CA TYR A 375 6.38 -22.80 10.85
C TYR A 375 6.78 -23.56 9.59
N LYS A 376 7.37 -24.75 9.77
CA LYS A 376 7.76 -25.63 8.65
C LYS A 376 6.53 -26.07 7.84
N LYS A 377 5.43 -26.38 8.53
CA LYS A 377 4.16 -26.72 7.86
C LYS A 377 3.62 -25.55 7.04
N ALA A 378 3.66 -24.34 7.59
CA ALA A 378 3.24 -23.15 6.86
C ALA A 378 4.10 -22.90 5.61
N GLN A 379 5.42 -23.12 5.68
CA GLN A 379 6.30 -23.01 4.51
C GLN A 379 5.96 -24.06 3.43
N GLN A 380 5.59 -25.29 3.83
CA GLN A 380 5.12 -26.31 2.89
C GLN A 380 3.79 -25.87 2.22
N VAL A 381 2.85 -25.35 2.99
CA VAL A 381 1.57 -24.83 2.43
C VAL A 381 1.83 -23.63 1.52
N ARG A 382 2.77 -22.73 1.85
CA ARG A 382 3.22 -21.65 0.96
C ARG A 382 3.62 -22.18 -0.42
N THR A 383 4.40 -23.27 -0.46
CA THR A 383 4.80 -23.89 -1.74
C THR A 383 3.60 -24.40 -2.52
N LEU A 384 2.60 -24.98 -1.84
CA LEU A 384 1.39 -25.45 -2.51
C LEU A 384 0.57 -24.28 -3.07
N VAL A 385 0.42 -23.19 -2.33
CA VAL A 385 -0.23 -21.95 -2.80
C VAL A 385 0.46 -21.42 -4.06
N MET A 386 1.81 -21.33 -4.03
CA MET A 386 2.59 -20.90 -5.20
C MET A 386 2.34 -21.80 -6.42
N ASN A 387 2.32 -23.11 -6.23
CA ASN A 387 2.13 -24.09 -7.32
C ASN A 387 0.72 -23.99 -7.94
N GLU A 388 -0.31 -23.77 -7.15
CA GLU A 388 -1.68 -23.61 -7.66
C GLU A 388 -1.82 -22.33 -8.49
N PHE A 389 -1.23 -21.21 -8.06
CA PHE A 389 -1.19 -20.00 -8.87
C PHE A 389 -0.37 -20.17 -10.15
N ASN A 390 0.80 -20.82 -10.09
CA ASN A 390 1.60 -21.12 -11.28
C ASN A 390 0.78 -21.92 -12.30
N LYS A 391 0.05 -22.96 -11.85
CA LYS A 391 -0.83 -23.75 -12.69
C LYS A 391 -1.99 -22.95 -13.29
N ALA A 392 -2.57 -22.03 -12.52
CA ALA A 392 -3.61 -21.14 -13.03
C ALA A 392 -3.07 -20.22 -14.13
N PHE A 393 -1.85 -19.68 -13.98
CA PHE A 393 -1.20 -18.84 -14.98
C PHE A 393 -0.66 -19.58 -16.23
N GLU A 394 -0.72 -20.92 -16.27
CA GLU A 394 -0.56 -21.67 -17.53
C GLU A 394 -1.76 -21.48 -18.47
N LYS A 395 -2.91 -21.06 -17.92
CA LYS A 395 -4.17 -20.94 -18.65
C LYS A 395 -4.71 -19.52 -18.76
N TYR A 396 -4.53 -18.71 -17.70
CA TYR A 396 -5.08 -17.38 -17.59
C TYR A 396 -3.97 -16.33 -17.63
N ASP A 397 -4.21 -15.20 -18.26
CA ASP A 397 -3.30 -14.08 -18.30
C ASP A 397 -3.35 -13.29 -17.00
N VAL A 398 -4.56 -13.12 -16.43
CA VAL A 398 -4.81 -12.49 -15.13
C VAL A 398 -5.89 -13.23 -14.36
N ILE A 399 -5.90 -13.02 -13.05
CA ILE A 399 -6.95 -13.52 -12.14
C ILE A 399 -7.63 -12.31 -11.51
N VAL A 400 -8.97 -12.29 -11.47
CA VAL A 400 -9.76 -11.21 -10.89
C VAL A 400 -10.49 -11.70 -9.65
N THR A 401 -10.36 -10.93 -8.54
CA THR A 401 -10.98 -11.21 -7.24
C THR A 401 -11.47 -9.91 -6.58
N PRO A 402 -12.34 -9.98 -5.56
CA PRO A 402 -12.51 -8.85 -4.65
C PRO A 402 -11.19 -8.54 -3.94
N VAL A 403 -10.98 -7.28 -3.55
CA VAL A 403 -9.86 -6.89 -2.68
C VAL A 403 -10.18 -7.20 -1.21
N SER A 404 -11.40 -6.95 -0.81
CA SER A 404 -11.90 -7.18 0.55
C SER A 404 -13.33 -7.74 0.50
N PRO A 405 -13.72 -8.58 1.47
CA PRO A 405 -15.10 -9.09 1.54
C PRO A 405 -16.14 -8.00 1.80
N THR A 406 -15.73 -6.85 2.33
CA THR A 406 -16.62 -5.73 2.71
C THR A 406 -16.03 -4.40 2.26
N THR A 407 -16.86 -3.34 2.25
CA THR A 407 -16.42 -1.96 2.19
C THR A 407 -15.83 -1.50 3.54
N ALA A 408 -15.38 -0.24 3.63
CA ALA A 408 -14.80 0.30 4.86
C ALA A 408 -15.76 0.21 6.05
N PHE A 409 -15.32 -0.39 7.15
CA PHE A 409 -16.07 -0.50 8.40
C PHE A 409 -15.84 0.72 9.31
N LYS A 410 -16.66 0.87 10.38
CA LYS A 410 -16.57 2.02 11.29
C LYS A 410 -15.32 1.95 12.17
N LEU A 411 -14.80 3.12 12.53
CA LEU A 411 -13.74 3.23 13.55
C LEU A 411 -14.17 2.55 14.85
N GLY A 412 -13.31 1.71 15.41
CA GLY A 412 -13.55 0.96 16.64
C GLY A 412 -14.34 -0.35 16.48
N GLU A 413 -14.99 -0.59 15.34
CA GLU A 413 -15.89 -1.73 15.13
C GLU A 413 -15.19 -3.09 15.28
N ARG A 414 -13.96 -3.23 14.73
CA ARG A 414 -13.19 -4.49 14.76
C ARG A 414 -11.99 -4.45 15.71
N SER A 415 -11.83 -3.38 16.49
CA SER A 415 -10.66 -3.19 17.34
C SER A 415 -10.59 -4.17 18.52
N THR A 416 -11.73 -4.75 18.93
CA THR A 416 -11.84 -5.69 20.07
C THR A 416 -11.77 -7.15 19.65
N ASN A 417 -11.95 -7.48 18.36
CA ASN A 417 -11.90 -8.84 17.85
C ASN A 417 -10.82 -8.99 16.77
N PRO A 418 -9.62 -9.47 17.13
CA PRO A 418 -8.53 -9.67 16.15
C PRO A 418 -8.89 -10.58 14.99
N MET A 419 -9.74 -11.59 15.20
CA MET A 419 -10.13 -12.53 14.13
C MET A 419 -10.94 -11.84 13.04
N GLU A 420 -11.84 -10.92 13.38
CA GLU A 420 -12.60 -10.14 12.39
C GLU A 420 -11.69 -9.21 11.58
N MET A 421 -10.67 -8.64 12.22
CA MET A 421 -9.65 -7.85 11.52
C MET A 421 -8.86 -8.75 10.55
N TYR A 422 -8.44 -9.93 10.98
CA TYR A 422 -7.65 -10.86 10.17
C TYR A 422 -8.44 -11.39 8.95
N LEU A 423 -9.75 -11.63 9.10
CA LEU A 423 -10.62 -12.04 7.99
C LEU A 423 -10.72 -10.96 6.89
N SER A 424 -10.43 -9.70 7.18
CA SER A 424 -10.39 -8.64 6.16
C SER A 424 -9.30 -8.88 5.10
N ASP A 425 -8.26 -9.66 5.44
CA ASP A 425 -7.10 -9.92 4.59
C ASP A 425 -7.28 -11.18 3.70
N ILE A 426 -8.41 -11.89 3.83
CA ILE A 426 -8.62 -13.21 3.19
C ILE A 426 -8.46 -13.18 1.66
N CYS A 427 -8.82 -12.07 1.02
CA CYS A 427 -8.74 -11.91 -0.43
C CYS A 427 -7.34 -11.52 -0.93
N THR A 428 -6.44 -11.06 -0.05
CA THR A 428 -5.17 -10.46 -0.46
C THR A 428 -3.94 -11.28 -0.10
N VAL A 429 -3.96 -12.00 1.03
CA VAL A 429 -2.76 -12.69 1.58
C VAL A 429 -2.20 -13.79 0.69
N SER A 430 -3.04 -14.48 -0.08
CA SER A 430 -2.59 -15.53 -1.00
C SER A 430 -1.64 -15.01 -2.07
N VAL A 431 -1.86 -13.78 -2.53
CA VAL A 431 -1.02 -13.08 -3.50
C VAL A 431 0.38 -12.80 -2.92
N ASN A 432 0.45 -12.38 -1.64
CA ASN A 432 1.73 -12.17 -0.95
C ASN A 432 2.47 -13.48 -0.71
N ILE A 433 1.75 -14.52 -0.26
CA ILE A 433 2.29 -15.88 -0.05
C ILE A 433 2.93 -16.41 -1.34
N ALA A 434 2.29 -16.19 -2.47
CA ALA A 434 2.78 -16.59 -3.79
C ALA A 434 3.85 -15.64 -4.37
N GLY A 435 4.04 -14.45 -3.79
CA GLY A 435 4.98 -13.44 -4.28
C GLY A 435 4.57 -12.76 -5.58
N LEU A 436 3.29 -12.80 -5.94
CA LEU A 436 2.72 -12.30 -7.19
C LEU A 436 2.45 -10.80 -7.15
N PRO A 437 2.41 -10.09 -8.30
CA PRO A 437 1.92 -8.73 -8.37
C PRO A 437 0.39 -8.68 -8.26
N GLY A 438 -0.14 -7.56 -7.79
CA GLY A 438 -1.58 -7.32 -7.76
C GLY A 438 -1.90 -5.83 -7.70
N ILE A 439 -2.90 -5.42 -8.46
CA ILE A 439 -3.41 -4.06 -8.49
C ILE A 439 -4.85 -4.01 -8.02
N SER A 440 -5.17 -3.06 -7.17
CA SER A 440 -6.54 -2.71 -6.78
C SER A 440 -7.00 -1.51 -7.60
N VAL A 441 -8.16 -1.64 -8.24
CA VAL A 441 -8.82 -0.55 -8.95
C VAL A 441 -10.26 -0.42 -8.46
N PRO A 442 -10.82 0.81 -8.32
CA PRO A 442 -12.21 0.98 -7.94
C PRO A 442 -13.15 0.40 -9.00
N CYS A 443 -14.18 -0.36 -8.59
CA CYS A 443 -15.13 -0.97 -9.51
C CYS A 443 -16.60 -0.63 -9.21
N GLY A 444 -16.88 0.11 -8.15
CA GLY A 444 -18.23 0.53 -7.77
C GLY A 444 -18.26 1.18 -6.40
N VAL A 445 -19.47 1.47 -5.96
CA VAL A 445 -19.76 1.93 -4.59
C VAL A 445 -20.93 1.12 -4.04
N ASP A 446 -20.96 0.96 -2.71
CA ASP A 446 -22.10 0.35 -2.02
C ASP A 446 -23.27 1.32 -1.87
N SER A 447 -24.39 0.88 -1.28
CA SER A 447 -25.58 1.68 -1.03
C SER A 447 -25.34 2.86 -0.09
N GLN A 448 -24.22 2.88 0.64
CA GLN A 448 -23.80 4.00 1.49
C GLN A 448 -22.86 4.98 0.77
N GLY A 449 -22.49 4.68 -0.48
CA GLY A 449 -21.56 5.44 -1.29
C GLY A 449 -20.08 5.17 -0.95
N LEU A 450 -19.78 4.03 -0.35
CA LEU A 450 -18.40 3.63 -0.02
C LEU A 450 -17.77 2.84 -1.17
N PRO A 451 -16.50 3.08 -1.51
CA PRO A 451 -15.84 2.42 -2.62
C PRO A 451 -15.71 0.91 -2.46
N ILE A 452 -15.78 0.22 -3.58
CA ILE A 452 -15.51 -1.21 -3.75
C ILE A 452 -14.35 -1.36 -4.72
N GLY A 453 -13.32 -2.11 -4.32
CA GLY A 453 -12.16 -2.39 -5.15
C GLY A 453 -12.17 -3.80 -5.75
N MET A 454 -11.81 -3.87 -7.02
CA MET A 454 -11.49 -5.10 -7.74
C MET A 454 -9.98 -5.31 -7.73
N GLN A 455 -9.53 -6.53 -7.46
CA GLN A 455 -8.12 -6.93 -7.53
C GLN A 455 -7.85 -7.68 -8.83
N ILE A 456 -6.81 -7.25 -9.55
CA ILE A 456 -6.28 -7.93 -10.72
C ILE A 456 -4.90 -8.47 -10.33
N ILE A 457 -4.74 -9.80 -10.39
CA ILE A 457 -3.52 -10.51 -10.02
C ILE A 457 -2.85 -11.00 -11.30
N GLY A 458 -1.55 -10.76 -11.45
CA GLY A 458 -0.75 -11.20 -12.59
C GLY A 458 0.26 -12.27 -12.23
N ASN A 459 0.88 -12.84 -13.26
CA ASN A 459 2.03 -13.72 -13.09
C ASN A 459 3.25 -12.92 -12.59
N LYS A 460 4.25 -13.61 -12.05
CA LYS A 460 5.48 -12.98 -11.54
C LYS A 460 6.17 -12.15 -12.62
N PHE A 461 6.50 -10.91 -12.28
CA PHE A 461 7.19 -9.94 -13.13
C PHE A 461 6.42 -9.56 -14.41
N ASP A 462 5.10 -9.77 -14.40
CA ASP A 462 4.19 -9.38 -15.48
C ASP A 462 3.24 -8.25 -15.02
N GLU A 463 3.82 -7.21 -14.44
CA GLU A 463 3.10 -5.98 -14.08
C GLU A 463 2.46 -5.31 -15.30
N GLU A 464 3.05 -5.49 -16.49
CA GLU A 464 2.54 -4.92 -17.74
C GLU A 464 1.14 -5.43 -18.05
N THR A 465 0.87 -6.73 -17.89
CA THR A 465 -0.45 -7.31 -18.15
C THR A 465 -1.51 -6.84 -17.15
N ILE A 466 -1.18 -6.73 -15.84
CA ILE A 466 -2.15 -6.19 -14.86
C ILE A 466 -2.41 -4.70 -15.06
N ILE A 467 -1.40 -3.91 -15.41
CA ILE A 467 -1.54 -2.48 -15.72
C ILE A 467 -2.42 -2.30 -16.97
N LYS A 468 -2.17 -3.06 -18.04
CA LYS A 468 -2.98 -3.04 -19.26
C LYS A 468 -4.46 -3.36 -18.95
N THR A 469 -4.70 -4.42 -18.17
CA THR A 469 -6.04 -4.87 -17.79
C THR A 469 -6.76 -3.82 -16.95
N ALA A 470 -6.07 -3.24 -15.96
CA ALA A 470 -6.58 -2.18 -15.11
C ALA A 470 -6.88 -0.90 -15.89
N TYR A 471 -5.97 -0.49 -16.78
CA TYR A 471 -6.13 0.71 -17.60
C TYR A 471 -7.32 0.59 -18.56
N ALA A 472 -7.46 -0.53 -19.25
CA ALA A 472 -8.60 -0.77 -20.14
C ALA A 472 -9.94 -0.63 -19.38
N TYR A 473 -10.04 -1.20 -18.19
CA TYR A 473 -11.22 -1.11 -17.35
C TYR A 473 -11.49 0.33 -16.88
N GLU A 474 -10.47 1.01 -16.37
CA GLU A 474 -10.58 2.39 -15.91
C GLU A 474 -11.09 3.32 -17.00
N GLN A 475 -10.54 3.19 -18.22
CA GLN A 475 -10.95 3.99 -19.40
C GLN A 475 -12.37 3.69 -19.87
N ALA A 476 -12.88 2.48 -19.65
CA ALA A 476 -14.24 2.10 -20.01
C ALA A 476 -15.28 2.60 -18.97
N THR A 477 -14.90 2.71 -17.70
CA THR A 477 -15.83 2.95 -16.60
C THR A 477 -15.80 4.35 -16.02
N ASN A 478 -14.67 5.06 -16.09
CA ASN A 478 -14.47 6.43 -15.60
C ASN A 478 -14.94 6.62 -14.13
N PHE A 479 -14.50 5.74 -13.21
CA PHE A 479 -14.91 5.77 -11.81
C PHE A 479 -14.65 7.12 -11.15
N ARG A 480 -13.45 7.67 -11.33
CA ARG A 480 -13.00 8.93 -10.70
C ARG A 480 -13.86 10.14 -11.09
N GLU A 481 -14.39 10.17 -12.31
CA GLU A 481 -15.29 11.24 -12.75
C GLU A 481 -16.69 11.13 -12.14
N LYS A 482 -17.16 9.88 -11.92
CA LYS A 482 -18.50 9.60 -11.42
C LYS A 482 -18.64 9.74 -9.91
N TYR A 483 -17.58 9.39 -9.17
CA TYR A 483 -17.62 9.28 -7.72
C TYR A 483 -16.45 10.02 -7.08
N LYS A 484 -16.74 10.79 -6.02
CA LYS A 484 -15.74 11.56 -5.28
C LYS A 484 -15.94 11.42 -3.78
N PRO A 485 -14.88 11.53 -2.96
CA PRO A 485 -14.99 11.59 -1.51
C PRO A 485 -15.91 12.71 -1.05
N THR A 486 -16.73 12.43 -0.03
CA THR A 486 -17.75 13.36 0.46
C THR A 486 -17.42 13.99 1.80
N PHE A 487 -16.40 13.52 2.50
CA PHE A 487 -15.99 13.96 3.85
C PHE A 487 -17.14 13.98 4.87
N LYS A 488 -18.18 13.13 4.65
CA LYS A 488 -19.31 13.03 5.59
C LYS A 488 -18.86 12.39 6.92
N GLY A 489 -19.64 12.54 7.97
CA GLY A 489 -19.37 11.91 9.28
C GLY A 489 -18.27 12.58 10.11
N GLY A 490 -17.76 13.73 9.72
CA GLY A 490 -16.89 14.57 10.55
C GLY A 490 -17.64 15.10 11.78
N ALA A 491 -16.93 15.30 12.89
CA ALA A 491 -17.51 15.95 14.07
C ALA A 491 -17.97 17.35 13.68
N GLN A 492 -19.28 17.63 13.89
CA GLN A 492 -19.82 18.98 13.87
C GLN A 492 -19.29 19.79 15.04
#